data_c96c1f40650644c410a357b02d35403c
#
_entry.id   c96c1f40650644c410a357b02d35403c
#
_cell.length_a   1.000
_cell.length_b   1.000
_cell.length_c   1.000
_cell.angle_alpha   90.00
_cell.angle_beta   90.00
_cell.angle_gamma   90.00
#
_symmetry.space_group_name_H-M   'P 1'
#
loop_
_entity.id
_entity.type
_entity.pdbx_description
1 polymer ?
#
loop_
_entity_poly.entity_id
_entity_poly.type
_entity_poly.pdbx_seq_one_letter_code
_entity_poly.pdbx_strand_id
1 'polypeptide(L)'
;MIIVDTPIINVDDNATARNEAESVIAASKRLGATLCLPHHSSVEQLVNKNTKTIDRLADYLSMIRQHDMIPGLSAHMPELVVYSDLNCYDVETYIQIYNFMGFLMQVEVEYIHKVIWEAKKPVITIKPLAAGRVSPFVGLTFCWHTIRDCDMITIGCLTPEEASEDIEISMAAFNRRPPDIEGRSSPNKTDIMK
;
A
#
# COMPACT_ATOMS: atom_id res chain seq x y z
N MET A 1 -6.67 -0.24 14.70
CA MET A 1 -7.21 -0.53 13.36
C MET A 1 -6.35 -1.64 12.75
N ILE A 2 -6.96 -2.70 12.25
CA ILE A 2 -6.26 -3.83 11.57
C ILE A 2 -6.63 -3.76 10.09
N ILE A 3 -5.61 -3.75 9.24
CA ILE A 3 -5.76 -3.80 7.78
C ILE A 3 -5.30 -5.19 7.35
N VAL A 4 -6.12 -5.88 6.57
CA VAL A 4 -5.80 -7.19 6.02
C VAL A 4 -5.74 -7.12 4.50
N ASP A 5 -4.62 -7.51 3.96
CA ASP A 5 -4.41 -7.70 2.53
C ASP A 5 -4.67 -9.19 2.22
N THR A 6 -5.83 -9.47 1.63
CA THR A 6 -6.44 -10.80 1.62
C THR A 6 -6.31 -11.45 0.24
N PRO A 7 -5.52 -12.53 0.08
CA PRO A 7 -5.44 -13.25 -1.17
C PRO A 7 -6.72 -14.06 -1.44
N ILE A 8 -7.27 -13.90 -2.64
CA ILE A 8 -8.38 -14.70 -3.16
C ILE A 8 -7.77 -15.64 -4.22
N ILE A 9 -7.60 -16.90 -3.87
CA ILE A 9 -6.84 -17.85 -4.70
C ILE A 9 -7.61 -18.22 -5.96
N ASN A 10 -8.92 -18.46 -5.82
CA ASN A 10 -9.78 -18.85 -6.93
C ASN A 10 -10.59 -17.64 -7.40
N VAL A 11 -10.22 -17.09 -8.54
CA VAL A 11 -10.87 -15.92 -9.15
C VAL A 11 -11.83 -16.28 -10.28
N ASP A 12 -12.17 -17.55 -10.45
CA ASP A 12 -13.13 -18.01 -11.44
C ASP A 12 -14.54 -17.41 -11.22
N ASP A 13 -15.29 -17.24 -12.29
CA ASP A 13 -16.67 -16.76 -12.22
C ASP A 13 -17.67 -17.91 -12.05
N ASN A 14 -17.66 -18.52 -10.85
CA ASN A 14 -18.58 -19.57 -10.48
C ASN A 14 -18.93 -19.53 -8.98
N ALA A 15 -19.93 -20.32 -8.58
CA ALA A 15 -20.42 -20.34 -7.20
C ALA A 15 -19.36 -20.86 -6.20
N THR A 16 -18.52 -21.82 -6.60
CA THR A 16 -17.45 -22.36 -5.74
C THR A 16 -16.43 -21.26 -5.43
N ALA A 17 -15.95 -20.55 -6.43
CA ALA A 17 -15.00 -19.44 -6.26
C ALA A 17 -15.58 -18.31 -5.39
N ARG A 18 -16.86 -18.00 -5.54
CA ARG A 18 -17.55 -17.02 -4.68
C ARG A 18 -17.59 -17.46 -3.22
N ASN A 19 -17.92 -18.73 -2.96
CA ASN A 19 -17.95 -19.28 -1.60
C ASN A 19 -16.55 -19.32 -0.95
N GLU A 20 -15.52 -19.61 -1.72
CA GLU A 20 -14.13 -19.59 -1.25
C GLU A 20 -13.70 -18.16 -0.90
N ALA A 21 -13.99 -17.19 -1.75
CA ALA A 21 -13.72 -15.76 -1.48
C ALA A 21 -14.45 -15.28 -0.22
N GLU A 22 -15.74 -15.60 -0.09
CA GLU A 22 -16.55 -15.30 1.09
C GLU A 22 -15.94 -15.86 2.36
N SER A 23 -15.47 -17.12 2.31
CA SER A 23 -14.83 -17.77 3.45
C SER A 23 -13.55 -17.08 3.91
N VAL A 24 -12.73 -16.61 2.97
CA VAL A 24 -11.48 -15.89 3.25
C VAL A 24 -11.77 -14.49 3.83
N ILE A 25 -12.75 -13.78 3.27
CA ILE A 25 -13.18 -12.47 3.76
C ILE A 25 -13.77 -12.60 5.18
N ALA A 26 -14.63 -13.58 5.41
CA ALA A 26 -15.18 -13.88 6.74
C ALA A 26 -14.09 -14.22 7.76
N ALA A 27 -13.03 -14.93 7.36
CA ALA A 27 -11.88 -15.21 8.22
C ALA A 27 -11.15 -13.93 8.61
N SER A 28 -10.98 -12.98 7.68
CA SER A 28 -10.37 -11.67 7.96
C SER A 28 -11.15 -10.91 9.04
N LYS A 29 -12.48 -10.91 8.98
CA LYS A 29 -13.33 -10.32 10.03
C LYS A 29 -13.12 -10.97 11.39
N ARG A 30 -13.06 -12.33 11.44
CA ARG A 30 -12.81 -13.06 12.69
C ARG A 30 -11.46 -12.74 13.33
N LEU A 31 -10.47 -12.36 12.53
CA LEU A 31 -9.16 -11.87 12.98
C LEU A 31 -9.19 -10.41 13.44
N GLY A 32 -10.35 -9.75 13.41
CA GLY A 32 -10.53 -8.39 13.87
C GLY A 32 -10.20 -7.32 12.81
N ALA A 33 -10.18 -7.69 11.52
CA ALA A 33 -9.94 -6.72 10.46
C ALA A 33 -10.99 -5.60 10.48
N THR A 34 -10.52 -4.38 10.32
CA THR A 34 -11.33 -3.17 10.11
C THR A 34 -11.42 -2.86 8.62
N LEU A 35 -10.26 -2.93 7.93
CA LEU A 35 -10.17 -2.81 6.49
C LEU A 35 -9.77 -4.16 5.89
N CYS A 36 -10.37 -4.49 4.76
CA CYS A 36 -10.05 -5.69 3.99
C CYS A 36 -9.82 -5.30 2.53
N LEU A 37 -8.65 -5.67 2.01
CA LEU A 37 -8.24 -5.36 0.66
C LEU A 37 -7.99 -6.68 -0.09
N PRO A 38 -8.67 -6.95 -1.21
CA PRO A 38 -8.26 -8.03 -2.10
C PRO A 38 -6.80 -7.83 -2.54
N HIS A 39 -5.97 -8.87 -2.33
CA HIS A 39 -4.53 -8.81 -2.58
C HIS A 39 -4.24 -8.67 -4.06
N HIS A 40 -3.18 -7.92 -4.40
CA HIS A 40 -2.77 -7.65 -5.78
C HIS A 40 -2.64 -8.92 -6.63
N SER A 41 -2.09 -10.01 -6.10
CA SER A 41 -1.92 -11.28 -6.84
C SER A 41 -3.24 -11.89 -7.32
N SER A 42 -4.34 -11.55 -6.68
CA SER A 42 -5.69 -11.99 -7.07
C SER A 42 -6.29 -11.02 -8.09
N VAL A 43 -6.36 -9.75 -7.73
CA VAL A 43 -7.12 -8.76 -8.53
C VAL A 43 -6.41 -8.30 -9.80
N GLU A 44 -5.08 -8.39 -9.85
CA GLU A 44 -4.32 -8.09 -11.08
C GLU A 44 -4.65 -9.06 -12.22
N GLN A 45 -5.04 -10.31 -11.89
CA GLN A 45 -5.48 -11.29 -12.88
C GLN A 45 -6.84 -10.93 -13.51
N LEU A 46 -7.61 -10.07 -12.85
CA LEU A 46 -8.95 -9.65 -13.27
C LEU A 46 -8.95 -8.32 -14.05
N VAL A 47 -7.77 -7.73 -14.26
CA VAL A 47 -7.64 -6.48 -15.01
C VAL A 47 -7.89 -6.71 -16.48
N ASN A 48 -8.92 -6.07 -17.00
CA ASN A 48 -9.23 -6.06 -18.44
C ASN A 48 -8.82 -4.71 -19.05
N LYS A 49 -7.65 -4.71 -19.72
CA LYS A 49 -7.09 -3.48 -20.33
C LYS A 49 -7.91 -2.97 -21.52
N ASN A 50 -8.67 -3.84 -22.21
CA ASN A 50 -9.49 -3.45 -23.35
C ASN A 50 -10.72 -2.65 -22.94
N THR A 51 -11.39 -3.09 -21.87
CA THR A 51 -12.58 -2.44 -21.31
C THR A 51 -12.24 -1.44 -20.22
N LYS A 52 -10.99 -1.45 -19.72
CA LYS A 52 -10.52 -0.69 -18.55
C LYS A 52 -11.35 -0.98 -17.30
N THR A 53 -11.64 -2.25 -17.06
CA THR A 53 -12.39 -2.76 -15.91
C THR A 53 -11.52 -3.71 -15.07
N ILE A 54 -12.00 -4.02 -13.88
CA ILE A 54 -11.46 -5.08 -13.02
C ILE A 54 -12.62 -6.04 -12.80
N ASP A 55 -12.59 -7.16 -13.51
CA ASP A 55 -13.69 -8.11 -13.53
C ASP A 55 -13.96 -8.66 -12.12
N ARG A 56 -15.24 -8.79 -11.73
CA ARG A 56 -15.68 -9.29 -10.42
C ARG A 56 -15.23 -8.49 -9.18
N LEU A 57 -14.50 -7.38 -9.33
CA LEU A 57 -14.08 -6.59 -8.17
C LEU A 57 -15.29 -6.15 -7.33
N ALA A 58 -16.37 -5.72 -7.96
CA ALA A 58 -17.59 -5.28 -7.28
C ALA A 58 -18.18 -6.39 -6.37
N ASP A 59 -18.10 -7.67 -6.77
CA ASP A 59 -18.55 -8.79 -5.95
C ASP A 59 -17.74 -8.88 -4.65
N TYR A 60 -16.40 -8.80 -4.74
CA TYR A 60 -15.53 -8.86 -3.56
C TYR A 60 -15.72 -7.68 -2.62
N LEU A 61 -15.87 -6.47 -3.16
CA LEU A 61 -16.12 -5.27 -2.36
C LEU A 61 -17.47 -5.37 -1.63
N SER A 62 -18.50 -5.90 -2.30
CA SER A 62 -19.81 -6.16 -1.69
C SER A 62 -19.73 -7.18 -0.55
N MET A 63 -19.00 -8.29 -0.73
CA MET A 63 -18.75 -9.28 0.32
C MET A 63 -18.06 -8.65 1.54
N ILE A 64 -17.06 -7.79 1.32
CA ILE A 64 -16.36 -7.08 2.40
C ILE A 64 -17.32 -6.20 3.18
N ARG A 65 -18.18 -5.43 2.50
CA ARG A 65 -19.21 -4.59 3.14
C ARG A 65 -20.22 -5.43 3.93
N GLN A 66 -20.64 -6.59 3.42
CA GLN A 66 -21.59 -7.49 4.10
C GLN A 66 -21.02 -8.05 5.42
N HIS A 67 -19.69 -8.10 5.56
CA HIS A 67 -19.01 -8.44 6.80
C HIS A 67 -18.65 -7.24 7.69
N ASP A 68 -19.28 -6.09 7.50
CA ASP A 68 -19.02 -4.85 8.27
C ASP A 68 -17.52 -4.47 8.30
N MET A 69 -16.86 -4.61 7.17
CA MET A 69 -15.49 -4.13 6.95
C MET A 69 -15.45 -3.04 5.89
N ILE A 70 -14.41 -2.25 5.93
CA ILE A 70 -14.16 -1.18 4.96
C ILE A 70 -13.37 -1.79 3.79
N PRO A 71 -13.89 -1.74 2.55
CA PRO A 71 -13.17 -2.27 1.40
C PRO A 71 -12.09 -1.31 0.94
N GLY A 72 -10.95 -1.86 0.56
CA GLY A 72 -9.89 -1.19 -0.19
C GLY A 72 -9.44 -2.07 -1.34
N LEU A 73 -8.37 -1.67 -2.01
CA LEU A 73 -7.80 -2.42 -3.13
C LEU A 73 -6.28 -2.40 -3.06
N SER A 74 -5.66 -3.58 -3.06
CA SER A 74 -4.20 -3.70 -3.08
C SER A 74 -3.68 -3.77 -4.52
N ALA A 75 -2.72 -2.91 -4.86
CA ALA A 75 -2.18 -2.79 -6.20
C ALA A 75 -0.64 -2.76 -6.24
N HIS A 76 -0.05 -3.55 -7.14
CA HIS A 76 1.28 -3.30 -7.69
C HIS A 76 1.16 -2.70 -9.09
N MET A 77 0.14 -3.12 -9.84
CA MET A 77 -0.21 -2.61 -11.17
C MET A 77 -1.02 -1.31 -11.01
N PRO A 78 -0.55 -0.18 -11.57
CA PRO A 78 -1.23 1.12 -11.39
C PRO A 78 -2.63 1.16 -12.02
N GLU A 79 -2.90 0.31 -13.01
CA GLU A 79 -4.22 0.18 -13.60
C GLU A 79 -5.31 -0.14 -12.59
N LEU A 80 -4.98 -0.85 -11.50
CA LEU A 80 -5.97 -1.13 -10.44
C LEU A 80 -6.53 0.15 -9.82
N VAL A 81 -5.66 1.12 -9.51
CA VAL A 81 -6.07 2.42 -8.97
C VAL A 81 -6.85 3.21 -10.04
N VAL A 82 -6.27 3.34 -11.23
CA VAL A 82 -6.85 4.14 -12.33
C VAL A 82 -8.22 3.60 -12.76
N TYR A 83 -8.35 2.27 -12.94
CA TYR A 83 -9.60 1.67 -13.39
C TYR A 83 -10.64 1.63 -12.28
N SER A 84 -10.21 1.53 -11.02
CA SER A 84 -11.13 1.62 -9.89
C SER A 84 -11.77 3.00 -9.82
N ASP A 85 -11.00 4.05 -9.95
CA ASP A 85 -11.50 5.42 -9.96
C ASP A 85 -12.34 5.74 -11.20
N LEU A 86 -11.95 5.20 -12.36
CA LEU A 86 -12.68 5.38 -13.62
C LEU A 86 -14.10 4.79 -13.54
N ASN A 87 -14.22 3.59 -12.97
CA ASN A 87 -15.48 2.85 -12.88
C ASN A 87 -16.23 3.10 -11.56
N CYS A 88 -15.72 3.97 -10.70
CA CYS A 88 -16.34 4.30 -9.41
C CYS A 88 -16.61 3.07 -8.54
N TYR A 89 -15.66 2.12 -8.47
CA TYR A 89 -15.79 0.99 -7.57
C TYR A 89 -15.85 1.44 -6.10
N ASP A 90 -16.58 0.70 -5.27
CA ASP A 90 -16.82 1.01 -3.86
C ASP A 90 -15.60 0.70 -2.98
N VAL A 91 -14.51 1.43 -3.17
CA VAL A 91 -13.30 1.37 -2.35
C VAL A 91 -13.12 2.63 -1.53
N GLU A 92 -12.50 2.51 -0.36
CA GLU A 92 -12.19 3.66 0.50
C GLU A 92 -10.70 4.01 0.52
N THR A 93 -9.84 3.09 0.09
CA THR A 93 -8.39 3.29 0.06
C THR A 93 -7.73 2.34 -0.93
N TYR A 94 -6.53 2.70 -1.35
CA TYR A 94 -5.67 1.88 -2.18
C TYR A 94 -4.38 1.54 -1.43
N ILE A 95 -3.82 0.36 -1.67
CA ILE A 95 -2.40 0.10 -1.46
C ILE A 95 -1.71 0.22 -2.83
N GLN A 96 -0.61 0.97 -2.89
CA GLN A 96 0.21 1.09 -4.10
C GLN A 96 1.69 1.00 -3.76
N ILE A 97 2.43 0.19 -4.50
CA ILE A 97 3.89 0.14 -4.36
C ILE A 97 4.49 1.47 -4.82
N TYR A 98 5.33 2.07 -3.96
CA TYR A 98 5.97 3.34 -4.27
C TYR A 98 7.30 3.50 -3.55
N ASN A 99 8.39 3.66 -4.29
CA ASN A 99 9.72 3.95 -3.78
C ASN A 99 10.57 4.62 -4.86
N PHE A 100 11.59 5.36 -4.46
CA PHE A 100 12.40 6.14 -5.40
C PHE A 100 13.28 5.29 -6.34
N MET A 101 13.49 4.01 -6.03
CA MET A 101 14.28 3.11 -6.87
C MET A 101 13.46 2.47 -8.00
N GLY A 102 12.13 2.62 -8.02
CA GLY A 102 11.27 1.86 -8.92
C GLY A 102 11.22 0.35 -8.60
N PHE A 103 11.68 -0.06 -7.41
CA PHE A 103 11.76 -1.47 -7.04
C PHE A 103 10.36 -2.12 -7.02
N LEU A 104 10.18 -3.17 -7.83
CA LEU A 104 8.93 -3.87 -8.09
C LEU A 104 7.79 -2.99 -8.62
N MET A 105 8.07 -1.78 -9.03
CA MET A 105 7.12 -0.93 -9.75
C MET A 105 7.12 -1.35 -11.22
N GLN A 106 5.94 -1.35 -11.84
CA GLN A 106 5.78 -1.82 -13.21
C GLN A 106 6.02 -0.72 -14.25
N VAL A 107 6.03 0.52 -13.79
CA VAL A 107 6.26 1.74 -14.57
C VAL A 107 7.18 2.69 -13.79
N GLU A 108 7.56 3.78 -14.40
CA GLU A 108 8.46 4.80 -13.85
C GLU A 108 7.89 5.40 -12.55
N VAL A 109 8.79 5.84 -11.67
CA VAL A 109 8.46 6.43 -10.36
C VAL A 109 7.54 7.64 -10.53
N GLU A 110 7.82 8.49 -11.49
CA GLU A 110 7.05 9.69 -11.80
C GLU A 110 5.63 9.38 -12.26
N TYR A 111 5.44 8.25 -12.94
CA TYR A 111 4.11 7.82 -13.36
C TYR A 111 3.28 7.34 -12.16
N ILE A 112 3.87 6.52 -11.27
CA ILE A 112 3.18 6.12 -10.04
C ILE A 112 2.90 7.32 -9.15
N HIS A 113 3.83 8.27 -9.03
CA HIS A 113 3.60 9.54 -8.34
C HIS A 113 2.35 10.25 -8.88
N LYS A 114 2.23 10.36 -10.21
CA LYS A 114 1.04 10.95 -10.84
C LYS A 114 -0.23 10.17 -10.50
N VAL A 115 -0.21 8.84 -10.55
CA VAL A 115 -1.36 8.00 -10.19
C VAL A 115 -1.80 8.25 -8.74
N ILE A 116 -0.84 8.34 -7.79
CA ILE A 116 -1.13 8.66 -6.39
C ILE A 116 -1.81 10.04 -6.28
N TRP A 117 -1.29 11.05 -6.98
CA TRP A 117 -1.82 12.41 -6.90
C TRP A 117 -3.22 12.57 -7.54
N GLU A 118 -3.53 11.78 -8.56
CA GLU A 118 -4.82 11.77 -9.25
C GLU A 118 -5.85 10.85 -8.60
N ALA A 119 -5.43 9.96 -7.69
CA ALA A 119 -6.31 9.01 -7.02
C ALA A 119 -7.41 9.72 -6.22
N LYS A 120 -8.65 9.26 -6.38
CA LYS A 120 -9.83 9.85 -5.71
C LYS A 120 -9.93 9.51 -4.22
N LYS A 121 -9.21 8.48 -3.78
CA LYS A 121 -9.18 7.99 -2.40
C LYS A 121 -7.76 8.08 -1.84
N PRO A 122 -7.58 8.08 -0.51
CA PRO A 122 -6.26 7.98 0.11
C PRO A 122 -5.51 6.74 -0.36
N VAL A 123 -4.20 6.88 -0.53
CA VAL A 123 -3.31 5.79 -0.94
C VAL A 123 -2.38 5.43 0.22
N ILE A 124 -2.30 4.15 0.53
CA ILE A 124 -1.32 3.57 1.45
C ILE A 124 -0.14 3.11 0.61
N THR A 125 0.96 3.83 0.64
CA THR A 125 2.16 3.42 -0.09
C THR A 125 2.90 2.32 0.66
N ILE A 126 3.45 1.36 -0.08
CA ILE A 126 4.20 0.23 0.47
C ILE A 126 5.59 0.15 -0.15
N LYS A 127 6.49 -0.57 0.52
CA LYS A 127 7.89 -0.82 0.13
C LYS A 127 8.75 0.45 -0.02
N PRO A 128 8.62 1.45 0.88
CA PRO A 128 9.41 2.69 0.80
C PRO A 128 10.92 2.42 0.85
N LEU A 129 11.34 1.34 1.52
CA LEU A 129 12.75 0.94 1.66
C LEU A 129 13.22 -0.03 0.57
N ALA A 130 12.43 -0.29 -0.47
CA ALA A 130 12.79 -1.17 -1.58
C ALA A 130 13.35 -2.53 -1.10
N ALA A 131 12.69 -3.16 -0.11
CA ALA A 131 13.13 -4.39 0.56
C ALA A 131 14.57 -4.29 1.13
N GLY A 132 14.86 -3.22 1.85
CA GLY A 132 16.13 -2.99 2.54
C GLY A 132 17.28 -2.50 1.65
N ARG A 133 17.00 -2.17 0.39
CA ARG A 133 17.97 -1.59 -0.54
C ARG A 133 18.22 -0.10 -0.31
N VAL A 134 17.32 0.52 0.41
CA VAL A 134 17.30 1.96 0.68
C VAL A 134 17.33 2.16 2.19
N SER A 135 18.15 3.09 2.66
CA SER A 135 18.14 3.45 4.08
C SER A 135 16.80 4.08 4.47
N PRO A 136 16.33 3.89 5.71
CA PRO A 136 15.08 4.48 6.18
C PRO A 136 15.02 6.00 5.96
N PHE A 137 16.09 6.72 6.29
CA PHE A 137 16.15 8.17 6.09
C PHE A 137 15.83 8.59 4.65
N VAL A 138 16.46 7.95 3.66
CA VAL A 138 16.25 8.30 2.24
C VAL A 138 14.86 7.89 1.77
N GLY A 139 14.46 6.64 2.04
CA GLY A 139 13.20 6.09 1.54
C GLY A 139 11.98 6.78 2.13
N LEU A 140 11.96 6.99 3.45
CA LEU A 140 10.83 7.63 4.13
C LEU A 140 10.77 9.12 3.81
N THR A 141 11.92 9.82 3.79
CA THR A 141 11.95 11.23 3.41
C THR A 141 11.42 11.43 1.99
N PHE A 142 11.85 10.60 1.03
CA PHE A 142 11.32 10.65 -0.34
C PHE A 142 9.81 10.47 -0.35
N CYS A 143 9.29 9.41 0.26
CA CYS A 143 7.86 9.11 0.24
C CYS A 143 7.06 10.26 0.88
N TRP A 144 7.39 10.70 2.10
CA TRP A 144 6.65 11.75 2.80
C TRP A 144 6.67 13.11 2.11
N HIS A 145 7.70 13.41 1.28
CA HIS A 145 7.75 14.65 0.54
C HIS A 145 7.06 14.60 -0.83
N THR A 146 6.66 13.41 -1.26
CA THR A 146 6.13 13.22 -2.62
C THR A 146 4.69 12.71 -2.66
N ILE A 147 4.15 12.17 -1.56
CA ILE A 147 2.73 11.80 -1.45
C ILE A 147 1.88 12.98 -0.98
N ARG A 148 0.54 12.83 -1.03
CA ARG A 148 -0.41 13.86 -0.56
C ARG A 148 -0.60 13.79 0.95
N ASP A 149 -1.10 14.86 1.55
CA ASP A 149 -1.37 14.95 3.00
C ASP A 149 -2.38 13.91 3.51
N CYS A 150 -3.23 13.38 2.64
CA CYS A 150 -4.21 12.35 2.98
C CYS A 150 -3.67 10.91 2.83
N ASP A 151 -2.48 10.75 2.26
CA ASP A 151 -1.88 9.44 2.00
C ASP A 151 -1.07 8.93 3.20
N MET A 152 -0.76 7.64 3.16
CA MET A 152 -0.11 6.93 4.25
C MET A 152 1.07 6.11 3.74
N ILE A 153 1.98 5.77 4.64
CA ILE A 153 3.11 4.88 4.35
C ILE A 153 3.02 3.66 5.26
N THR A 154 3.15 2.47 4.67
CA THR A 154 3.33 1.22 5.42
C THR A 154 4.76 0.73 5.28
N ILE A 155 5.37 0.44 6.42
CA ILE A 155 6.74 -0.05 6.52
C ILE A 155 6.79 -1.36 7.30
N GLY A 156 7.66 -2.27 6.91
CA GLY A 156 7.95 -3.49 7.66
C GLY A 156 9.17 -3.28 8.54
N CYS A 157 9.02 -3.56 9.83
CA CYS A 157 10.08 -3.51 10.84
C CYS A 157 10.27 -4.90 11.45
N LEU A 158 11.51 -5.27 11.77
CA LEU A 158 11.84 -6.55 12.42
C LEU A 158 11.95 -6.42 13.93
N THR A 159 12.32 -5.22 14.42
CA THR A 159 12.50 -4.95 15.84
C THR A 159 11.77 -3.69 16.29
N PRO A 160 11.48 -3.56 17.59
CA PRO A 160 10.91 -2.32 18.14
C PRO A 160 11.81 -1.10 17.93
N GLU A 161 13.12 -1.28 17.94
CA GLU A 161 14.12 -0.22 17.73
C GLU A 161 14.04 0.30 16.30
N GLU A 162 13.96 -0.61 15.29
CA GLU A 162 13.74 -0.23 13.90
C GLU A 162 12.42 0.54 13.75
N ALA A 163 11.35 0.07 14.38
CA ALA A 163 10.06 0.75 14.32
C ALA A 163 10.13 2.16 14.93
N SER A 164 10.85 2.33 16.05
CA SER A 164 11.04 3.63 16.69
C SER A 164 11.85 4.59 15.81
N GLU A 165 12.93 4.12 15.20
CA GLU A 165 13.74 4.89 14.26
C GLU A 165 12.93 5.32 13.04
N ASP A 166 12.17 4.41 12.44
CA ASP A 166 11.36 4.67 11.25
C ASP A 166 10.23 5.65 11.52
N ILE A 167 9.61 5.58 12.71
CA ILE A 167 8.59 6.55 13.17
C ILE A 167 9.23 7.93 13.34
N GLU A 168 10.39 8.03 14.00
CA GLU A 168 11.08 9.31 14.19
C GLU A 168 11.49 9.94 12.86
N ILE A 169 12.05 9.16 11.93
CA ILE A 169 12.41 9.63 10.59
C ILE A 169 11.15 10.12 9.84
N SER A 170 10.07 9.36 9.91
CA SER A 170 8.79 9.71 9.28
C SER A 170 8.23 11.03 9.84
N MET A 171 8.18 11.17 11.15
CA MET A 171 7.71 12.38 11.82
C MET A 171 8.61 13.58 11.54
N ALA A 172 9.92 13.37 11.45
CA ALA A 172 10.88 14.41 11.11
C ALA A 172 10.68 14.89 9.66
N ALA A 173 10.53 13.96 8.72
CA ALA A 173 10.25 14.28 7.32
C ALA A 173 8.92 15.03 7.16
N PHE A 174 7.85 14.55 7.79
CA PHE A 174 6.54 15.18 7.78
C PHE A 174 6.57 16.61 8.34
N ASN A 175 7.31 16.84 9.43
CA ASN A 175 7.44 18.14 10.08
C ASN A 175 8.59 19.00 9.53
N ARG A 176 9.30 18.55 8.49
CA ARG A 176 10.43 19.25 7.87
C ARG A 176 11.53 19.65 8.85
N ARG A 177 11.89 18.74 9.76
CA ARG A 177 12.98 18.90 10.73
C ARG A 177 14.01 17.75 10.59
N PRO A 178 15.22 17.90 11.11
CA PRO A 178 16.14 16.79 11.22
C PRO A 178 15.56 15.70 12.16
N PRO A 179 15.75 14.40 11.87
CA PRO A 179 15.39 13.34 12.79
C PRO A 179 16.37 13.30 13.98
N ASP A 180 15.84 13.04 15.17
CA ASP A 180 16.62 12.79 16.38
C ASP A 180 16.93 11.29 16.47
N ILE A 181 17.92 10.85 15.71
CA ILE A 181 18.39 9.48 15.67
C ILE A 181 19.88 9.44 16.02
N GLU A 182 20.26 8.52 16.88
CA GLU A 182 21.66 8.17 17.09
C GLU A 182 22.19 7.55 15.78
N GLY A 183 22.81 8.36 14.99
CA GLY A 183 23.14 8.03 13.62
C GLY A 183 23.95 6.74 13.51
N ARG A 184 23.58 5.88 12.60
CA ARG A 184 24.49 4.87 12.01
C ARG A 184 25.70 5.62 11.47
N SER A 185 26.71 5.81 12.32
CA SER A 185 27.84 6.70 12.01
C SER A 185 28.94 5.95 11.28
N SER A 186 29.45 6.55 10.22
CA SER A 186 30.83 6.22 9.81
C SER A 186 31.79 6.57 10.98
N PRO A 187 32.87 5.82 11.16
CA PRO A 187 33.79 6.04 12.28
C PRO A 187 34.33 7.49 12.43
N ASN A 188 34.31 8.27 11.38
CA ASN A 188 34.89 9.62 11.34
C ASN A 188 33.84 10.75 11.43
N LYS A 189 32.59 10.46 11.74
CA LYS A 189 31.51 11.46 11.75
C LYS A 189 31.71 12.51 12.82
N THR A 190 32.22 12.15 13.99
CA THR A 190 32.56 13.07 15.09
C THR A 190 33.64 14.07 14.74
N ASP A 191 34.51 13.77 13.79
CA ASP A 191 35.59 14.65 13.36
C ASP A 191 35.13 15.68 12.32
N ILE A 192 34.04 15.41 11.60
CA ILE A 192 33.44 16.31 10.61
C ILE A 192 32.55 17.37 11.28
N MET A 193 31.96 17.05 12.44
CA MET A 193 31.02 17.91 13.16
C MET A 193 31.66 18.77 14.25
N LYS A 194 33.01 18.67 14.44
CA LYS A 194 33.82 19.55 15.29
C LYS A 194 34.41 20.69 14.50
#